data_867b112578eac3e912cca50d52ee021b
#
_entry.id   867b112578eac3e912cca50d52ee021b
#
_cell.length_a   1.000
_cell.length_b   1.000
_cell.length_c   1.000
_cell.angle_alpha   90.00
_cell.angle_beta   90.00
_cell.angle_gamma   90.00
#
_symmetry.space_group_name_H-M   'P 1'
#
loop_
_entity.id
_entity.type
_entity.pdbx_description
1 polymer ?
#
loop_
_entity_poly.entity_id
_entity_poly.type
_entity_poly.pdbx_seq_one_letter_code
_entity_poly.pdbx_strand_id
1 'polypeptide(L)'
;MIAIVGGGISGLALAHQLAARGRPFVLLEATDRVGGVMRSGRVDGHLLEWGPQRGRMTTDFAALVDDLDLRDQVITAPPGLPLFVFVRGRLRRVPFSPGAFLRSDILTTRGKLRLLFEPLTAAPRDDESVADFFTRKIGREAYENLAGPLYGGLYASDPRDMVLGLSLRHVLREFRVGRSMLLPLLRRGGTIAPPDACSFRDGMETLPRALHARHAAHIRLETPVRSIERRGSAYEVTTRDDRIAAEHVVITAPARPSAGLLASVATDAAARIATLNYNPLTVVHLHAETDLHGLGYQVSLAEPLITRGVTWNDSLFGRRNVYTVYLGGAKNPWIADESPERAGEIAVAEFRTATGHDAAVLSVQQERMPAWDRSWSAIQGLSLPAGIHIHANWMARPGIPGRLATARRLAESLAV
;
A
#
# COMPACT_ATOMS: atom_id res chain seq x y z
N MET A 1 15.20 14.14 -23.81
CA MET A 1 15.40 14.04 -22.33
C MET A 1 14.07 13.75 -21.65
N ILE A 2 14.08 12.99 -20.55
CA ILE A 2 12.88 12.61 -19.77
C ILE A 2 12.90 13.39 -18.45
N ALA A 3 11.80 14.11 -18.13
CA ALA A 3 11.60 14.76 -16.84
C ALA A 3 10.72 13.89 -15.96
N ILE A 4 11.19 13.50 -14.76
CA ILE A 4 10.45 12.74 -13.76
C ILE A 4 10.04 13.71 -12.65
N VAL A 5 8.75 13.81 -12.35
CA VAL A 5 8.20 14.71 -11.34
C VAL A 5 7.77 13.93 -10.10
N GLY A 6 8.58 14.03 -9.04
CA GLY A 6 8.39 13.36 -7.76
C GLY A 6 9.46 12.32 -7.46
N GLY A 7 10.12 12.46 -6.29
CA GLY A 7 11.21 11.60 -5.80
C GLY A 7 10.76 10.47 -4.87
N GLY A 8 9.49 10.07 -4.92
CA GLY A 8 9.01 8.85 -4.27
C GLY A 8 9.56 7.58 -4.92
N ILE A 9 9.30 6.41 -4.33
CA ILE A 9 9.81 5.11 -4.86
C ILE A 9 9.41 4.87 -6.32
N SER A 10 8.29 5.41 -6.80
CA SER A 10 7.90 5.32 -8.21
C SER A 10 8.89 6.05 -9.10
N GLY A 11 9.18 7.31 -8.81
CA GLY A 11 10.12 8.13 -9.58
C GLY A 11 11.54 7.59 -9.52
N LEU A 12 11.99 7.21 -8.33
CA LEU A 12 13.33 6.64 -8.12
C LEU A 12 13.54 5.31 -8.86
N ALA A 13 12.55 4.41 -8.81
CA ALA A 13 12.60 3.16 -9.54
C ALA A 13 12.64 3.37 -11.07
N LEU A 14 11.87 4.34 -11.56
CA LEU A 14 11.91 4.70 -12.98
C LEU A 14 13.29 5.30 -13.36
N ALA A 15 13.81 6.21 -12.55
CA ALA A 15 15.13 6.80 -12.75
C ALA A 15 16.23 5.71 -12.85
N HIS A 16 16.20 4.73 -11.95
CA HIS A 16 17.11 3.60 -11.97
C HIS A 16 16.97 2.76 -13.25
N GLN A 17 15.76 2.48 -13.70
CA GLN A 17 15.51 1.73 -14.92
C GLN A 17 15.91 2.50 -16.20
N LEU A 18 15.78 3.82 -16.20
CA LEU A 18 16.22 4.67 -17.31
C LEU A 18 17.76 4.76 -17.37
N ALA A 19 18.41 4.92 -16.21
CA ALA A 19 19.88 4.90 -16.09
C ALA A 19 20.47 3.61 -16.64
N ALA A 20 19.91 2.45 -16.25
CA ALA A 20 20.34 1.14 -16.73
C ALA A 20 20.21 0.97 -18.26
N ARG A 21 19.40 1.81 -18.92
CA ARG A 21 19.18 1.84 -20.38
C ARG A 21 19.90 2.99 -21.09
N GLY A 22 20.74 3.74 -20.36
CA GLY A 22 21.46 4.90 -20.90
C GLY A 22 20.55 6.05 -21.36
N ARG A 23 19.32 6.14 -20.85
CA ARG A 23 18.37 7.19 -21.23
C ARG A 23 18.57 8.44 -20.38
N PRO A 24 18.79 9.63 -20.98
CA PRO A 24 18.98 10.85 -20.22
C PRO A 24 17.68 11.29 -19.54
N PHE A 25 17.76 11.56 -18.23
CA PHE A 25 16.64 12.01 -17.41
C PHE A 25 17.09 13.03 -16.38
N VAL A 26 16.10 13.75 -15.85
CA VAL A 26 16.20 14.55 -14.62
C VAL A 26 15.01 14.21 -13.73
N LEU A 27 15.25 14.00 -12.43
CA LEU A 27 14.21 13.80 -11.43
C LEU A 27 14.13 15.05 -10.55
N LEU A 28 12.92 15.58 -10.40
CA LEU A 28 12.60 16.80 -9.66
C LEU A 28 11.75 16.44 -8.45
N GLU A 29 12.28 16.64 -7.25
CA GLU A 29 11.60 16.43 -5.98
C GLU A 29 11.34 17.77 -5.30
N ALA A 30 10.12 17.94 -4.80
CA ALA A 30 9.70 19.21 -4.21
C ALA A 30 10.27 19.46 -2.81
N THR A 31 10.60 18.39 -2.08
CA THR A 31 11.10 18.44 -0.70
C THR A 31 12.62 18.30 -0.64
N ASP A 32 13.17 18.42 0.55
CA ASP A 32 14.60 18.28 0.87
C ASP A 32 15.08 16.81 0.88
N ARG A 33 14.17 15.83 0.67
CA ARG A 33 14.48 14.41 0.70
C ARG A 33 13.74 13.60 -0.36
N VAL A 34 14.28 12.46 -0.71
CA VAL A 34 13.62 11.44 -1.53
C VAL A 34 12.82 10.43 -0.68
N GLY A 35 12.08 9.55 -1.35
CA GLY A 35 11.37 8.43 -0.74
C GLY A 35 9.85 8.66 -0.60
N GLY A 36 9.40 9.91 -0.63
CA GLY A 36 7.98 10.22 -0.44
C GLY A 36 7.46 9.68 0.90
N VAL A 37 6.48 8.78 0.87
CA VAL A 37 5.93 8.14 2.07
C VAL A 37 6.85 7.09 2.72
N MET A 38 7.91 6.65 2.04
CA MET A 38 8.92 5.76 2.65
C MET A 38 9.83 6.61 3.53
N ARG A 39 9.58 6.55 4.83
CA ARG A 39 10.33 7.29 5.83
C ARG A 39 10.51 6.42 7.07
N SER A 40 11.75 6.32 7.54
CA SER A 40 12.13 5.62 8.75
C SER A 40 12.90 6.55 9.67
N GLY A 41 12.85 6.32 10.96
CA GLY A 41 13.62 7.09 11.93
C GLY A 41 13.54 6.51 13.32
N ARG A 42 14.27 7.11 14.27
CA ARG A 42 14.30 6.64 15.64
C ARG A 42 13.61 7.64 16.58
N VAL A 43 12.78 7.08 17.46
CA VAL A 43 12.17 7.80 18.58
C VAL A 43 12.50 7.00 19.84
N ASP A 44 13.11 7.62 20.82
CA ASP A 44 13.56 6.98 22.07
C ASP A 44 14.37 5.69 21.84
N GLY A 45 15.23 5.70 20.80
CA GLY A 45 16.05 4.55 20.40
C GLY A 45 15.32 3.49 19.55
N HIS A 46 13.99 3.52 19.45
CA HIS A 46 13.19 2.59 18.67
C HIS A 46 13.12 3.00 17.20
N LEU A 47 13.39 2.06 16.29
CA LEU A 47 13.24 2.27 14.85
C LEU A 47 11.78 2.18 14.45
N LEU A 48 11.25 3.26 13.89
CA LEU A 48 9.87 3.41 13.44
C LEU A 48 9.79 3.57 11.92
N GLU A 49 8.72 3.08 11.33
CA GLU A 49 8.35 3.31 9.94
C GLU A 49 7.13 4.21 9.86
N TRP A 50 7.28 5.40 9.31
CA TRP A 50 6.15 6.32 9.08
C TRP A 50 5.43 6.08 7.75
N GLY A 51 5.83 5.08 7.01
CA GLY A 51 5.24 4.65 5.75
C GLY A 51 5.03 3.13 5.70
N PRO A 52 5.38 2.48 4.58
CA PRO A 52 5.24 1.03 4.46
C PRO A 52 6.15 0.31 5.46
N GLN A 53 5.54 -0.51 6.33
CA GLN A 53 6.26 -1.27 7.36
C GLN A 53 7.20 -2.33 6.78
N ARG A 54 6.97 -2.77 5.55
CA ARG A 54 7.69 -3.86 4.90
C ARG A 54 7.55 -3.84 3.39
N GLY A 55 8.51 -4.45 2.72
CA GLY A 55 8.45 -4.87 1.34
C GLY A 55 8.02 -6.34 1.20
N ARG A 56 8.01 -6.80 -0.05
CA ARG A 56 7.90 -8.23 -0.41
C ARG A 56 9.06 -8.57 -1.33
N MET A 57 9.77 -9.66 -1.03
CA MET A 57 10.94 -10.11 -1.79
C MET A 57 10.49 -10.77 -3.11
N THR A 58 9.97 -9.94 -4.02
CA THR A 58 9.69 -10.36 -5.39
C THR A 58 10.96 -10.32 -6.24
N THR A 59 10.94 -10.92 -7.42
CA THR A 59 12.08 -10.91 -8.34
C THR A 59 12.58 -9.49 -8.65
N ASP A 60 11.67 -8.54 -8.95
CA ASP A 60 12.05 -7.16 -9.23
C ASP A 60 12.63 -6.46 -7.99
N PHE A 61 12.14 -6.79 -6.77
CA PHE A 61 12.66 -6.22 -5.54
C PHE A 61 14.04 -6.79 -5.21
N ALA A 62 14.24 -8.11 -5.36
CA ALA A 62 15.52 -8.76 -5.13
C ALA A 62 16.60 -8.25 -6.10
N ALA A 63 16.26 -8.11 -7.39
CA ALA A 63 17.18 -7.54 -8.36
C ALA A 63 17.60 -6.11 -7.99
N LEU A 64 16.65 -5.27 -7.57
CA LEU A 64 16.97 -3.91 -7.14
C LEU A 64 17.86 -3.87 -5.89
N VAL A 65 17.62 -4.77 -4.93
CA VAL A 65 18.46 -4.91 -3.73
C VAL A 65 19.89 -5.31 -4.11
N ASP A 66 20.05 -6.22 -5.08
CA ASP A 66 21.35 -6.64 -5.58
C ASP A 66 22.06 -5.52 -6.35
N ASP A 67 21.36 -4.83 -7.25
CA ASP A 67 21.89 -3.71 -8.04
C ASP A 67 22.38 -2.54 -7.16
N LEU A 68 21.83 -2.41 -5.95
CA LEU A 68 22.17 -1.36 -5.00
C LEU A 68 23.14 -1.84 -3.89
N ASP A 69 23.62 -3.07 -3.95
CA ASP A 69 24.51 -3.67 -2.94
C ASP A 69 23.92 -3.65 -1.51
N LEU A 70 22.59 -3.85 -1.40
CA LEU A 70 21.87 -3.79 -0.12
C LEU A 70 21.57 -5.16 0.51
N ARG A 71 22.04 -6.26 -0.07
CA ARG A 71 21.72 -7.63 0.36
C ARG A 71 21.99 -7.86 1.85
N ASP A 72 23.12 -7.39 2.35
CA ASP A 72 23.51 -7.54 3.74
C ASP A 72 22.70 -6.70 4.74
N GLN A 73 21.96 -5.72 4.25
CA GLN A 73 21.08 -4.88 5.05
C GLN A 73 19.65 -5.42 5.13
N VAL A 74 19.29 -6.40 4.29
CA VAL A 74 17.95 -6.98 4.27
C VAL A 74 17.71 -7.82 5.53
N ILE A 75 16.53 -7.62 6.11
CA ILE A 75 15.97 -8.48 7.15
C ILE A 75 14.70 -9.11 6.59
N THR A 76 14.63 -10.44 6.66
CA THR A 76 13.45 -11.20 6.23
C THR A 76 12.65 -11.63 7.46
N ALA A 77 11.35 -11.49 7.41
CA ALA A 77 10.47 -11.96 8.47
C ALA A 77 10.55 -13.49 8.61
N PRO A 78 10.53 -14.04 9.84
CA PRO A 78 10.49 -15.48 10.04
C PRO A 78 9.30 -16.12 9.32
N PRO A 79 9.47 -17.30 8.71
CA PRO A 79 8.36 -17.99 8.07
C PRO A 79 7.34 -18.50 9.09
N GLY A 80 6.09 -18.61 8.68
CA GLY A 80 5.04 -19.24 9.48
C GLY A 80 4.49 -18.42 10.66
N LEU A 81 4.86 -17.14 10.77
CA LEU A 81 4.30 -16.26 11.79
C LEU A 81 2.76 -16.25 11.73
N PRO A 82 2.07 -16.47 12.86
CA PRO A 82 0.61 -16.43 12.89
C PRO A 82 0.08 -15.01 12.65
N LEU A 83 -1.04 -14.94 11.94
CA LEU A 83 -1.86 -13.75 11.84
C LEU A 83 -3.11 -13.94 12.69
N PHE A 84 -3.56 -12.88 13.35
CA PHE A 84 -4.74 -12.89 14.18
C PHE A 84 -5.84 -11.96 13.65
N VAL A 85 -7.06 -12.23 14.11
CA VAL A 85 -8.21 -11.32 13.98
C VAL A 85 -8.81 -11.12 15.37
N PHE A 86 -9.05 -9.87 15.75
CA PHE A 86 -9.85 -9.54 16.91
C PHE A 86 -11.32 -9.66 16.53
N VAL A 87 -12.01 -10.63 17.14
CA VAL A 87 -13.41 -10.94 16.88
C VAL A 87 -14.07 -11.51 18.11
N ARG A 88 -15.27 -11.03 18.43
CA ARG A 88 -16.02 -11.38 19.65
C ARG A 88 -15.17 -11.21 20.91
N GLY A 89 -14.55 -10.01 21.02
CA GLY A 89 -13.81 -9.55 22.19
C GLY A 89 -12.47 -10.25 22.45
N ARG A 90 -11.88 -10.98 21.51
CA ARG A 90 -10.57 -11.63 21.68
C ARG A 90 -9.82 -11.89 20.38
N LEU A 91 -8.51 -12.03 20.46
CA LEU A 91 -7.65 -12.42 19.36
C LEU A 91 -7.83 -13.90 19.02
N ARG A 92 -8.07 -14.19 17.74
CA ARG A 92 -8.17 -15.54 17.18
C ARG A 92 -7.22 -15.71 16.03
N ARG A 93 -6.48 -16.82 16.03
CA ARG A 93 -5.53 -17.12 14.95
C ARG A 93 -6.28 -17.40 13.65
N VAL A 94 -5.85 -16.74 12.56
CA VAL A 94 -6.37 -16.98 11.20
C VAL A 94 -5.96 -18.39 10.76
N PRO A 95 -6.89 -19.26 10.35
CA PRO A 95 -6.57 -20.61 9.93
C PRO A 95 -6.10 -20.62 8.47
N PHE A 96 -4.85 -21.08 8.24
CA PHE A 96 -4.28 -21.23 6.90
C PHE A 96 -4.29 -22.67 6.37
N SER A 97 -4.90 -23.62 7.09
CA SER A 97 -5.09 -24.99 6.63
C SER A 97 -6.50 -25.48 6.88
N PRO A 98 -7.00 -26.46 6.09
CA PRO A 98 -8.34 -27.02 6.30
C PRO A 98 -8.58 -27.56 7.72
N GLY A 99 -7.59 -28.26 8.28
CA GLY A 99 -7.70 -28.79 9.66
C GLY A 99 -7.72 -27.69 10.72
N ALA A 100 -6.92 -26.61 10.56
CA ALA A 100 -6.97 -25.43 11.41
C ALA A 100 -8.32 -24.72 11.27
N PHE A 101 -8.85 -24.60 10.05
CA PHE A 101 -10.15 -23.98 9.79
C PHE A 101 -11.29 -24.71 10.49
N LEU A 102 -11.32 -26.04 10.44
CA LEU A 102 -12.36 -26.81 11.12
C LEU A 102 -12.34 -26.63 12.65
N ARG A 103 -11.17 -26.52 13.26
CA ARG A 103 -10.98 -26.29 14.69
C ARG A 103 -11.13 -24.84 15.13
N SER A 104 -10.98 -23.88 14.20
CA SER A 104 -11.07 -22.44 14.50
C SER A 104 -12.49 -22.04 14.89
N ASP A 105 -12.60 -21.09 15.82
CA ASP A 105 -13.86 -20.48 16.25
C ASP A 105 -14.05 -19.04 15.67
N ILE A 106 -13.26 -18.65 14.66
CA ILE A 106 -13.47 -17.38 13.95
C ILE A 106 -14.85 -17.31 13.32
N LEU A 107 -15.32 -18.44 12.78
CA LEU A 107 -16.66 -18.60 12.24
C LEU A 107 -17.47 -19.56 13.10
N THR A 108 -18.77 -19.27 13.22
CA THR A 108 -19.74 -20.21 13.75
C THR A 108 -19.87 -21.45 12.86
N THR A 109 -20.45 -22.53 13.39
CA THR A 109 -20.75 -23.73 12.58
C THR A 109 -21.60 -23.37 11.34
N ARG A 110 -22.58 -22.48 11.52
CA ARG A 110 -23.42 -21.97 10.41
C ARG A 110 -22.57 -21.23 9.36
N GLY A 111 -21.64 -20.38 9.80
CA GLY A 111 -20.71 -19.69 8.91
C GLY A 111 -19.81 -20.65 8.12
N LYS A 112 -19.30 -21.68 8.79
CA LYS A 112 -18.50 -22.73 8.14
C LYS A 112 -19.31 -23.51 7.10
N LEU A 113 -20.52 -23.92 7.43
CA LEU A 113 -21.44 -24.62 6.50
C LEU A 113 -21.77 -23.73 5.29
N ARG A 114 -21.96 -22.40 5.51
CA ARG A 114 -22.23 -21.45 4.42
C ARG A 114 -21.13 -21.45 3.35
N LEU A 115 -19.86 -21.64 3.74
CA LEU A 115 -18.74 -21.71 2.80
C LEU A 115 -18.82 -22.90 1.84
N LEU A 116 -19.44 -24.01 2.23
CA LEU A 116 -19.60 -25.18 1.34
C LEU A 116 -20.44 -24.86 0.09
N PHE A 117 -21.29 -23.82 0.16
CA PHE A 117 -22.11 -23.38 -0.96
C PHE A 117 -21.39 -22.35 -1.86
N GLU A 118 -20.15 -21.96 -1.54
CA GLU A 118 -19.38 -20.99 -2.34
C GLU A 118 -19.28 -21.39 -3.83
N PRO A 119 -18.99 -22.66 -4.20
CA PRO A 119 -18.86 -23.03 -5.59
C PRO A 119 -20.16 -22.90 -6.42
N LEU A 120 -21.31 -22.87 -5.74
CA LEU A 120 -22.62 -22.72 -6.37
C LEU A 120 -22.98 -21.25 -6.64
N THR A 121 -22.23 -20.30 -6.10
CA THR A 121 -22.48 -18.87 -6.28
C THR A 121 -22.04 -18.37 -7.67
N ALA A 122 -22.64 -17.28 -8.15
CA ALA A 122 -22.32 -16.71 -9.46
C ALA A 122 -20.84 -16.22 -9.54
N ALA A 123 -20.31 -16.15 -10.75
CA ALA A 123 -18.98 -15.60 -11.01
C ALA A 123 -18.85 -14.14 -10.54
N PRO A 124 -17.62 -13.63 -10.33
CA PRO A 124 -17.38 -12.22 -10.00
C PRO A 124 -17.92 -11.28 -11.08
N ARG A 125 -18.52 -10.16 -10.67
CA ARG A 125 -18.99 -9.08 -11.54
C ARG A 125 -18.10 -7.87 -11.37
N ASP A 126 -17.80 -7.16 -12.45
CA ASP A 126 -16.89 -6.01 -12.40
C ASP A 126 -17.48 -4.78 -11.70
N ASP A 127 -18.80 -4.65 -11.73
CA ASP A 127 -19.56 -3.53 -11.18
C ASP A 127 -20.00 -3.72 -9.72
N GLU A 128 -19.90 -4.94 -9.18
CA GLU A 128 -20.27 -5.20 -7.77
C GLU A 128 -19.24 -4.62 -6.79
N SER A 129 -19.68 -4.29 -5.57
CA SER A 129 -18.74 -3.93 -4.50
C SER A 129 -17.94 -5.14 -4.02
N VAL A 130 -16.76 -4.90 -3.48
CA VAL A 130 -15.95 -5.96 -2.86
C VAL A 130 -16.71 -6.60 -1.68
N ALA A 131 -17.47 -5.81 -0.93
CA ALA A 131 -18.30 -6.30 0.17
C ALA A 131 -19.41 -7.23 -0.31
N ASP A 132 -20.14 -6.84 -1.37
CA ASP A 132 -21.22 -7.66 -1.94
C ASP A 132 -20.66 -8.96 -2.54
N PHE A 133 -19.52 -8.86 -3.23
CA PHE A 133 -18.82 -10.02 -3.75
C PHE A 133 -18.49 -11.04 -2.65
N PHE A 134 -17.78 -10.62 -1.61
CA PHE A 134 -17.41 -11.54 -0.54
C PHE A 134 -18.62 -12.05 0.24
N THR A 135 -19.59 -11.17 0.56
CA THR A 135 -20.81 -11.58 1.26
C THR A 135 -21.57 -12.63 0.47
N ARG A 136 -21.70 -12.45 -0.83
CA ARG A 136 -22.36 -13.40 -1.73
C ARG A 136 -21.56 -14.70 -1.89
N LYS A 137 -20.24 -14.60 -1.95
CA LYS A 137 -19.34 -15.76 -2.13
C LYS A 137 -19.22 -16.60 -0.85
N ILE A 138 -18.78 -16.00 0.22
CA ILE A 138 -18.37 -16.73 1.43
C ILE A 138 -19.31 -16.51 2.62
N GLY A 139 -20.34 -15.67 2.48
CA GLY A 139 -21.27 -15.33 3.55
C GLY A 139 -20.81 -14.14 4.38
N ARG A 140 -21.77 -13.49 5.02
CA ARG A 140 -21.56 -12.24 5.76
C ARG A 140 -20.53 -12.39 6.89
N GLU A 141 -20.65 -13.46 7.70
CA GLU A 141 -19.75 -13.69 8.84
C GLU A 141 -18.28 -13.86 8.38
N ALA A 142 -18.05 -14.66 7.33
CA ALA A 142 -16.70 -14.85 6.80
C ALA A 142 -16.15 -13.58 6.11
N TYR A 143 -17.01 -12.78 5.50
CA TYR A 143 -16.65 -11.47 5.01
C TYR A 143 -16.24 -10.54 6.16
N GLU A 144 -17.09 -10.38 7.18
CA GLU A 144 -16.86 -9.43 8.28
C GLU A 144 -15.64 -9.82 9.14
N ASN A 145 -15.40 -11.11 9.34
CA ASN A 145 -14.34 -11.59 10.24
C ASN A 145 -13.00 -11.88 9.54
N LEU A 146 -12.99 -12.15 8.24
CA LEU A 146 -11.76 -12.55 7.53
C LEU A 146 -11.47 -11.68 6.31
N ALA A 147 -12.29 -11.77 5.25
CA ALA A 147 -11.95 -11.14 3.98
C ALA A 147 -11.98 -9.61 4.03
N GLY A 148 -12.98 -9.04 4.70
CA GLY A 148 -13.16 -7.59 4.81
C GLY A 148 -12.02 -6.90 5.58
N PRO A 149 -11.64 -7.36 6.79
CA PRO A 149 -10.51 -6.81 7.53
C PRO A 149 -9.20 -6.90 6.76
N LEU A 150 -8.90 -8.05 6.16
CA LEU A 150 -7.67 -8.26 5.41
C LEU A 150 -7.60 -7.37 4.16
N TYR A 151 -8.71 -7.20 3.46
CA TYR A 151 -8.76 -6.42 2.23
C TYR A 151 -8.90 -4.93 2.48
N GLY A 152 -9.83 -4.52 3.33
CA GLY A 152 -10.03 -3.11 3.69
C GLY A 152 -8.82 -2.50 4.41
N GLY A 153 -8.10 -3.29 5.20
CA GLY A 153 -6.88 -2.88 5.90
C GLY A 153 -5.73 -2.49 4.94
N LEU A 154 -5.65 -3.11 3.75
CA LEU A 154 -4.62 -2.78 2.76
C LEU A 154 -4.76 -1.38 2.17
N TYR A 155 -5.98 -0.83 2.15
CA TYR A 155 -6.29 0.43 1.47
C TYR A 155 -6.82 1.51 2.42
N ALA A 156 -6.95 1.21 3.71
CA ALA A 156 -7.69 2.04 4.66
C ALA A 156 -9.12 2.37 4.17
N SER A 157 -9.72 1.51 3.34
CA SER A 157 -10.98 1.73 2.63
C SER A 157 -12.11 0.89 3.20
N ASP A 158 -13.33 1.27 2.87
CA ASP A 158 -14.50 0.44 3.13
C ASP A 158 -14.75 -0.45 1.90
N PRO A 159 -14.74 -1.78 2.04
CA PRO A 159 -15.02 -2.68 0.92
C PRO A 159 -16.40 -2.50 0.27
N ARG A 160 -17.32 -1.78 0.93
CA ARG A 160 -18.64 -1.43 0.36
C ARG A 160 -18.54 -0.38 -0.73
N ASP A 161 -17.53 0.49 -0.66
CA ASP A 161 -17.29 1.55 -1.63
C ASP A 161 -16.27 1.15 -2.70
N MET A 162 -15.57 0.03 -2.51
CA MET A 162 -14.56 -0.49 -3.44
C MET A 162 -15.23 -1.29 -4.56
N VAL A 163 -15.02 -0.90 -5.81
CA VAL A 163 -15.52 -1.61 -6.99
C VAL A 163 -14.60 -2.78 -7.32
N LEU A 164 -15.15 -3.99 -7.44
CA LEU A 164 -14.39 -5.22 -7.65
C LEU A 164 -13.51 -5.16 -8.90
N GLY A 165 -14.05 -4.67 -10.01
CA GLY A 165 -13.35 -4.53 -11.28
C GLY A 165 -12.11 -3.66 -11.20
N LEU A 166 -12.13 -2.62 -10.35
CA LEU A 166 -11.05 -1.64 -10.19
C LEU A 166 -9.98 -2.10 -9.19
N SER A 167 -10.39 -2.77 -8.12
CA SER A 167 -9.52 -3.02 -6.97
C SER A 167 -9.07 -4.48 -6.83
N LEU A 168 -9.94 -5.45 -7.06
CA LEU A 168 -9.68 -6.87 -6.78
C LEU A 168 -9.57 -7.75 -8.04
N ARG A 169 -10.15 -7.35 -9.17
CA ARG A 169 -10.23 -8.18 -10.38
C ARG A 169 -8.89 -8.76 -10.82
N HIS A 170 -7.83 -8.00 -10.74
CA HIS A 170 -6.50 -8.45 -11.13
C HIS A 170 -5.98 -9.59 -10.23
N VAL A 171 -6.27 -9.55 -8.93
CA VAL A 171 -5.93 -10.63 -7.99
C VAL A 171 -6.71 -11.89 -8.34
N LEU A 172 -8.02 -11.74 -8.59
CA LEU A 172 -8.86 -12.87 -8.96
C LEU A 172 -8.38 -13.54 -10.27
N ARG A 173 -7.92 -12.75 -11.25
CA ARG A 173 -7.34 -13.27 -12.50
C ARG A 173 -6.02 -13.99 -12.26
N GLU A 174 -5.12 -13.42 -11.46
CA GLU A 174 -3.83 -14.03 -11.12
C GLU A 174 -4.01 -15.40 -10.44
N PHE A 175 -4.97 -15.51 -9.53
CA PHE A 175 -5.31 -16.77 -8.87
C PHE A 175 -6.24 -17.66 -9.72
N ARG A 176 -6.57 -17.25 -10.96
CA ARG A 176 -7.49 -17.96 -11.85
C ARG A 176 -8.84 -18.25 -11.19
N VAL A 177 -9.32 -17.31 -10.42
CA VAL A 177 -10.63 -17.39 -9.77
C VAL A 177 -11.71 -17.17 -10.84
N GLY A 178 -12.34 -18.27 -11.24
CA GLY A 178 -13.53 -18.22 -12.07
C GLY A 178 -14.80 -18.17 -11.21
N ARG A 179 -15.59 -19.25 -11.27
CA ARG A 179 -16.82 -19.34 -10.47
C ARG A 179 -16.56 -19.60 -8.98
N SER A 180 -15.49 -20.30 -8.62
CA SER A 180 -15.14 -20.60 -7.22
C SER A 180 -13.76 -20.09 -6.86
N MET A 181 -13.63 -19.60 -5.63
CA MET A 181 -12.36 -19.25 -4.97
C MET A 181 -11.79 -20.46 -4.22
N LEU A 182 -12.65 -21.29 -3.64
CA LEU A 182 -12.23 -22.42 -2.80
C LEU A 182 -11.68 -23.58 -3.63
N LEU A 183 -12.25 -23.89 -4.78
CA LEU A 183 -11.79 -25.01 -5.60
C LEU A 183 -10.33 -24.86 -6.09
N PRO A 184 -9.89 -23.71 -6.61
CA PRO A 184 -8.47 -23.50 -6.93
C PRO A 184 -7.56 -23.60 -5.73
N LEU A 185 -8.00 -23.09 -4.57
CA LEU A 185 -7.25 -23.17 -3.33
C LEU A 185 -7.06 -24.61 -2.86
N LEU A 186 -8.12 -25.40 -2.87
CA LEU A 186 -8.07 -26.84 -2.52
C LEU A 186 -7.17 -27.64 -3.49
N ARG A 187 -7.25 -27.37 -4.79
CA ARG A 187 -6.39 -28.02 -5.80
C ARG A 187 -4.91 -27.72 -5.62
N ARG A 188 -4.55 -26.57 -5.04
CA ARG A 188 -3.16 -26.17 -4.72
C ARG A 188 -2.71 -26.63 -3.34
N GLY A 189 -3.41 -27.59 -2.73
CA GLY A 189 -3.09 -28.07 -1.37
C GLY A 189 -3.35 -27.05 -0.27
N GLY A 190 -4.17 -26.04 -0.54
CA GLY A 190 -4.55 -25.03 0.47
C GLY A 190 -3.47 -24.00 0.79
N THR A 191 -2.30 -24.04 0.11
CA THR A 191 -1.17 -23.16 0.44
C THR A 191 -1.02 -22.06 -0.60
N ILE A 192 -1.19 -20.82 -0.18
CA ILE A 192 -0.74 -19.62 -0.91
C ILE A 192 0.41 -19.07 -0.09
N ALA A 193 1.64 -19.28 -0.52
CA ALA A 193 2.80 -18.63 0.08
C ALA A 193 3.06 -17.31 -0.67
N PRO A 194 2.74 -16.15 -0.07
CA PRO A 194 3.16 -14.88 -0.65
C PRO A 194 4.70 -14.77 -0.56
N PRO A 195 5.34 -13.96 -1.42
CA PRO A 195 6.76 -13.67 -1.27
C PRO A 195 7.09 -13.19 0.15
N ASP A 196 8.29 -13.54 0.65
CA ASP A 196 8.70 -13.21 2.01
C ASP A 196 8.59 -11.72 2.30
N ALA A 197 8.09 -11.40 3.48
CA ALA A 197 8.09 -10.04 3.97
C ALA A 197 9.52 -9.65 4.34
N CYS A 198 9.97 -8.48 3.90
CA CYS A 198 11.32 -7.99 4.15
C CYS A 198 11.31 -6.51 4.57
N SER A 199 12.36 -6.13 5.26
CA SER A 199 12.71 -4.76 5.61
C SER A 199 14.22 -4.61 5.55
N PHE A 200 14.77 -3.47 5.98
CA PHE A 200 16.19 -3.25 6.12
C PHE A 200 16.54 -2.99 7.59
N ARG A 201 17.80 -3.19 7.98
CA ARG A 201 18.30 -2.98 9.36
C ARG A 201 17.97 -1.57 9.86
N ASP A 202 18.14 -0.55 9.00
CA ASP A 202 17.87 0.85 9.31
C ASP A 202 16.51 1.35 8.76
N GLY A 203 15.62 0.44 8.45
CA GLY A 203 14.27 0.73 7.99
C GLY A 203 14.12 0.80 6.48
N MET A 204 12.86 0.91 6.05
CA MET A 204 12.49 0.88 4.63
C MET A 204 13.03 2.08 3.82
N GLU A 205 13.35 3.19 4.49
CA GLU A 205 13.96 4.37 3.85
C GLU A 205 15.37 4.10 3.31
N THR A 206 16.03 3.02 3.74
CA THR A 206 17.32 2.58 3.18
C THR A 206 17.26 2.45 1.67
N LEU A 207 16.18 1.92 1.11
CA LEU A 207 16.02 1.74 -0.33
C LEU A 207 15.99 3.07 -1.12
N PRO A 208 15.12 4.05 -0.82
CA PRO A 208 15.13 5.33 -1.52
C PRO A 208 16.43 6.11 -1.31
N ARG A 209 17.08 6.01 -0.15
CA ARG A 209 18.38 6.66 0.09
C ARG A 209 19.48 6.08 -0.80
N ALA A 210 19.53 4.77 -0.96
CA ALA A 210 20.50 4.12 -1.84
C ALA A 210 20.26 4.48 -3.33
N LEU A 211 18.99 4.52 -3.77
CA LEU A 211 18.63 4.99 -5.10
C LEU A 211 19.05 6.45 -5.34
N HIS A 212 18.86 7.32 -4.35
CA HIS A 212 19.31 8.71 -4.43
C HIS A 212 20.83 8.79 -4.54
N ALA A 213 21.57 8.10 -3.68
CA ALA A 213 23.02 8.10 -3.71
C ALA A 213 23.58 7.61 -5.07
N ARG A 214 22.96 6.56 -5.65
CA ARG A 214 23.35 6.02 -6.96
C ARG A 214 23.11 6.99 -8.12
N HIS A 215 22.08 7.85 -8.03
CA HIS A 215 21.64 8.74 -9.13
C HIS A 215 21.65 10.22 -8.77
N ALA A 216 22.43 10.63 -7.74
CA ALA A 216 22.43 11.99 -7.19
C ALA A 216 22.64 13.08 -8.25
N ALA A 217 23.50 12.85 -9.26
CA ALA A 217 23.77 13.79 -10.33
C ALA A 217 22.54 14.12 -11.21
N HIS A 218 21.51 13.29 -11.19
CA HIS A 218 20.29 13.43 -11.98
C HIS A 218 19.06 13.78 -11.14
N ILE A 219 19.21 13.95 -9.82
CA ILE A 219 18.13 14.21 -8.88
C ILE A 219 18.30 15.61 -8.30
N ARG A 220 17.26 16.43 -8.42
CA ARG A 220 17.21 17.77 -7.86
C ARG A 220 16.17 17.82 -6.74
N LEU A 221 16.62 18.00 -5.53
CA LEU A 221 15.77 18.21 -4.34
C LEU A 221 15.35 19.69 -4.27
N GLU A 222 14.38 20.01 -3.42
CA GLU A 222 13.84 21.36 -3.20
C GLU A 222 13.44 22.06 -4.51
N THR A 223 13.07 21.24 -5.52
CA THR A 223 12.77 21.70 -6.87
C THR A 223 11.32 21.40 -7.26
N PRO A 224 10.34 22.10 -6.64
CA PRO A 224 8.93 21.90 -6.93
C PRO A 224 8.60 22.32 -8.37
N VAL A 225 8.03 21.42 -9.16
CA VAL A 225 7.48 21.73 -10.48
C VAL A 225 6.21 22.55 -10.30
N ARG A 226 6.12 23.70 -10.99
CA ARG A 226 4.99 24.62 -10.94
C ARG A 226 4.01 24.45 -12.09
N SER A 227 4.54 24.24 -13.29
CA SER A 227 3.72 24.03 -14.49
C SER A 227 4.42 23.12 -15.50
N ILE A 228 3.61 22.53 -16.37
CA ILE A 228 4.04 21.78 -17.54
C ILE A 228 3.30 22.37 -18.71
N GLU A 229 4.01 22.86 -19.72
CA GLU A 229 3.43 23.47 -20.90
C GLU A 229 3.93 22.77 -22.15
N ARG A 230 3.09 22.65 -23.17
CA ARG A 230 3.50 22.11 -24.47
C ARG A 230 4.28 23.18 -25.29
N ARG A 231 5.42 22.80 -25.83
CA ARG A 231 6.24 23.62 -26.71
C ARG A 231 6.59 22.84 -27.97
N GLY A 232 5.76 22.96 -28.98
CA GLY A 232 5.88 22.17 -30.22
C GLY A 232 5.68 20.67 -29.96
N SER A 233 6.69 19.87 -30.26
CA SER A 233 6.72 18.43 -30.02
C SER A 233 7.20 18.03 -28.62
N ALA A 234 7.72 18.98 -27.83
CA ALA A 234 8.24 18.76 -26.47
C ALA A 234 7.41 19.48 -25.42
N TYR A 235 7.82 19.36 -24.16
CA TYR A 235 7.24 20.02 -23.00
C TYR A 235 8.27 20.90 -22.31
N GLU A 236 7.84 22.03 -21.80
CA GLU A 236 8.58 22.87 -20.87
C GLU A 236 8.09 22.62 -19.46
N VAL A 237 8.95 22.10 -18.61
CA VAL A 237 8.70 21.88 -17.18
C VAL A 237 9.29 23.06 -16.42
N THR A 238 8.44 23.88 -15.81
CA THR A 238 8.85 25.08 -15.08
C THR A 238 8.95 24.78 -13.58
N THR A 239 10.09 25.10 -12.99
CA THR A 239 10.33 25.07 -11.56
C THR A 239 10.34 26.50 -11.00
N ARG A 240 10.83 26.70 -9.78
CA ARG A 240 11.04 28.04 -9.24
C ARG A 240 12.13 28.80 -10.01
N ASP A 241 13.23 28.10 -10.30
CA ASP A 241 14.49 28.74 -10.69
C ASP A 241 14.92 28.35 -12.11
N ASP A 242 14.21 27.39 -12.77
CA ASP A 242 14.63 26.83 -14.04
C ASP A 242 13.45 26.45 -14.96
N ARG A 243 13.75 26.33 -16.27
CA ARG A 243 12.86 25.78 -17.30
C ARG A 243 13.55 24.64 -18.01
N ILE A 244 12.95 23.48 -17.96
CA ILE A 244 13.54 22.24 -18.47
C ILE A 244 12.75 21.77 -19.67
N ALA A 245 13.41 21.65 -20.81
CA ALA A 245 12.82 21.07 -22.02
C ALA A 245 12.88 19.53 -21.94
N ALA A 246 11.74 18.88 -22.10
CA ALA A 246 11.61 17.43 -22.03
C ALA A 246 10.71 16.88 -23.15
N GLU A 247 11.14 15.81 -23.79
CA GLU A 247 10.32 15.08 -24.78
C GLU A 247 9.23 14.26 -24.08
N HIS A 248 9.59 13.73 -22.90
CA HIS A 248 8.67 12.97 -22.05
C HIS A 248 8.66 13.55 -20.65
N VAL A 249 7.47 13.69 -20.07
CA VAL A 249 7.27 14.04 -18.67
C VAL A 249 6.55 12.89 -17.98
N VAL A 250 7.14 12.36 -16.92
CA VAL A 250 6.55 11.29 -16.11
C VAL A 250 6.17 11.82 -14.74
N ILE A 251 4.88 11.90 -14.45
CA ILE A 251 4.34 12.39 -13.18
C ILE A 251 4.23 11.20 -12.23
N THR A 252 4.88 11.28 -11.06
CA THR A 252 4.88 10.25 -10.03
C THR A 252 4.27 10.74 -8.71
N ALA A 253 3.77 11.97 -8.71
CA ALA A 253 3.16 12.64 -7.57
C ALA A 253 1.78 12.07 -7.20
N PRO A 254 1.25 12.34 -5.99
CA PRO A 254 -0.13 12.04 -5.61
C PRO A 254 -1.15 12.66 -6.59
N ALA A 255 -2.39 12.13 -6.59
CA ALA A 255 -3.39 12.50 -7.61
C ALA A 255 -3.69 14.00 -7.68
N ARG A 256 -3.90 14.65 -6.53
CA ARG A 256 -4.26 16.07 -6.51
C ARG A 256 -3.15 16.99 -7.05
N PRO A 257 -1.88 16.88 -6.62
CA PRO A 257 -0.78 17.59 -7.27
C PRO A 257 -0.64 17.24 -8.76
N SER A 258 -0.79 15.97 -9.13
CA SER A 258 -0.74 15.55 -10.55
C SER A 258 -1.80 16.24 -11.40
N ALA A 259 -3.03 16.36 -10.89
CA ALA A 259 -4.10 17.08 -11.56
C ALA A 259 -3.76 18.55 -11.79
N GLY A 260 -3.17 19.22 -10.79
CA GLY A 260 -2.72 20.61 -10.94
C GLY A 260 -1.69 20.78 -12.05
N LEU A 261 -0.70 19.89 -12.12
CA LEU A 261 0.34 19.92 -13.16
C LEU A 261 -0.18 19.60 -14.56
N LEU A 262 -1.23 18.80 -14.67
CA LEU A 262 -1.84 18.41 -15.94
C LEU A 262 -2.87 19.42 -16.47
N ALA A 263 -3.29 20.39 -15.68
CA ALA A 263 -4.39 21.29 -16.01
C ALA A 263 -4.22 22.03 -17.34
N SER A 264 -2.99 22.42 -17.69
CA SER A 264 -2.68 23.16 -18.92
C SER A 264 -2.47 22.27 -20.15
N VAL A 265 -2.12 20.99 -19.97
CA VAL A 265 -1.74 20.08 -21.08
C VAL A 265 -2.73 18.95 -21.30
N ALA A 266 -3.57 18.65 -20.32
CA ALA A 266 -4.54 17.55 -20.34
C ALA A 266 -5.74 17.86 -19.42
N THR A 267 -6.49 18.91 -19.73
CA THR A 267 -7.56 19.47 -18.86
C THR A 267 -8.61 18.44 -18.44
N ASP A 268 -9.10 17.60 -19.37
CA ASP A 268 -10.05 16.53 -19.06
C ASP A 268 -9.45 15.50 -18.08
N ALA A 269 -8.24 15.05 -18.36
CA ALA A 269 -7.55 14.11 -17.48
C ALA A 269 -7.31 14.72 -16.09
N ALA A 270 -6.91 15.98 -16.02
CA ALA A 270 -6.73 16.71 -14.77
C ALA A 270 -8.00 16.77 -13.94
N ALA A 271 -9.12 17.14 -14.56
CA ALA A 271 -10.43 17.20 -13.90
C ALA A 271 -10.84 15.83 -13.32
N ARG A 272 -10.64 14.75 -14.09
CA ARG A 272 -10.96 13.38 -13.69
C ARG A 272 -10.05 12.89 -12.56
N ILE A 273 -8.75 13.15 -12.62
CA ILE A 273 -7.77 12.79 -11.58
C ILE A 273 -8.05 13.54 -10.28
N ALA A 274 -8.49 14.80 -10.35
CA ALA A 274 -8.82 15.61 -9.17
C ALA A 274 -9.96 15.04 -8.32
N THR A 275 -10.81 14.18 -8.90
CA THR A 275 -11.94 13.55 -8.18
C THR A 275 -11.53 12.31 -7.37
N LEU A 276 -10.30 11.82 -7.51
CA LEU A 276 -9.84 10.63 -6.79
C LEU A 276 -9.79 10.88 -5.27
N ASN A 277 -10.45 10.01 -4.53
CA ASN A 277 -10.52 10.10 -3.08
C ASN A 277 -9.27 9.51 -2.38
N TYR A 278 -8.91 10.10 -1.25
CA TYR A 278 -7.85 9.62 -0.37
C TYR A 278 -8.39 9.51 1.05
N ASN A 279 -8.33 8.30 1.61
CA ASN A 279 -8.78 8.06 2.97
C ASN A 279 -7.73 8.56 3.98
N PRO A 280 -8.15 9.27 5.03
CA PRO A 280 -7.27 9.58 6.14
C PRO A 280 -6.96 8.31 6.93
N LEU A 281 -5.74 8.18 7.41
CA LEU A 281 -5.28 7.09 8.25
C LEU A 281 -4.38 7.66 9.34
N THR A 282 -4.70 7.40 10.60
CA THR A 282 -3.83 7.74 11.71
C THR A 282 -2.99 6.53 12.09
N VAL A 283 -1.68 6.68 12.04
CA VAL A 283 -0.70 5.65 12.39
C VAL A 283 -0.11 5.98 13.75
N VAL A 284 -0.27 5.07 14.71
CA VAL A 284 0.26 5.23 16.06
C VAL A 284 1.29 4.14 16.32
N HIS A 285 2.50 4.53 16.68
CA HIS A 285 3.51 3.60 17.16
C HIS A 285 3.45 3.52 18.67
N LEU A 286 3.38 2.29 19.17
CA LEU A 286 3.35 1.99 20.58
C LEU A 286 4.60 1.21 20.99
N HIS A 287 5.03 1.44 22.22
CA HIS A 287 5.96 0.60 22.96
C HIS A 287 5.18 -0.21 23.99
N ALA A 288 5.34 -1.53 24.00
CA ALA A 288 4.72 -2.39 24.99
C ALA A 288 5.60 -3.62 25.26
N GLU A 289 5.84 -3.91 26.53
CA GLU A 289 6.52 -5.15 26.93
C GLU A 289 5.49 -6.28 26.93
N THR A 290 5.63 -7.22 25.99
CA THR A 290 4.68 -8.32 25.81
C THR A 290 5.39 -9.58 25.34
N ASP A 291 4.68 -10.72 25.43
CA ASP A 291 5.03 -12.01 24.85
C ASP A 291 4.33 -12.30 23.51
N LEU A 292 3.71 -11.28 22.92
CA LEU A 292 2.99 -11.41 21.67
C LEU A 292 3.91 -11.83 20.51
N HIS A 293 3.56 -12.93 19.84
CA HIS A 293 4.34 -13.47 18.72
C HIS A 293 3.47 -13.70 17.49
N GLY A 294 3.83 -13.04 16.35
CA GLY A 294 3.07 -13.14 15.10
C GLY A 294 3.26 -11.94 14.17
N LEU A 295 2.47 -11.94 13.10
CA LEU A 295 2.42 -10.82 12.14
C LEU A 295 1.70 -9.59 12.71
N GLY A 296 0.82 -9.80 13.70
CA GLY A 296 -0.12 -8.83 14.21
C GLY A 296 -1.56 -9.29 14.09
N TYR A 297 -2.49 -8.34 14.22
CA TYR A 297 -3.91 -8.64 14.06
C TYR A 297 -4.64 -7.62 13.22
N GLN A 298 -5.75 -8.06 12.64
CA GLN A 298 -6.78 -7.22 12.04
C GLN A 298 -8.00 -7.19 12.96
N VAL A 299 -8.84 -6.17 12.84
CA VAL A 299 -10.08 -6.06 13.61
C VAL A 299 -11.26 -6.40 12.72
N SER A 300 -12.14 -7.32 13.18
CA SER A 300 -13.36 -7.65 12.45
C SER A 300 -14.20 -6.40 12.16
N LEU A 301 -14.83 -6.35 10.99
CA LEU A 301 -15.71 -5.24 10.63
C LEU A 301 -16.94 -5.13 11.55
N ALA A 302 -17.28 -6.20 12.27
CA ALA A 302 -18.39 -6.25 13.23
C ALA A 302 -18.02 -5.67 14.61
N GLU A 303 -16.72 -5.49 14.90
CA GLU A 303 -16.27 -4.92 16.17
C GLU A 303 -16.39 -3.39 16.18
N PRO A 304 -16.71 -2.79 17.34
CA PRO A 304 -16.91 -1.34 17.46
C PRO A 304 -15.59 -0.57 17.65
N LEU A 305 -14.44 -1.16 17.28
CA LEU A 305 -13.15 -0.52 17.42
C LEU A 305 -12.83 0.41 16.23
N ILE A 306 -12.08 1.46 16.53
CA ILE A 306 -11.53 2.41 15.55
C ILE A 306 -10.29 1.83 14.89
N THR A 307 -9.52 1.03 15.64
CA THR A 307 -8.38 0.26 15.15
C THR A 307 -8.79 -0.65 13.99
N ARG A 308 -8.05 -0.56 12.90
CA ARG A 308 -8.22 -1.43 11.73
C ARG A 308 -7.34 -2.66 11.82
N GLY A 309 -6.17 -2.52 12.43
CA GLY A 309 -5.22 -3.58 12.67
C GLY A 309 -3.97 -3.08 13.35
N VAL A 310 -3.14 -4.02 13.78
CA VAL A 310 -1.86 -3.76 14.44
C VAL A 310 -0.79 -4.67 13.86
N THR A 311 0.37 -4.10 13.51
CA THR A 311 1.56 -4.85 13.11
C THR A 311 2.47 -5.05 14.31
N TRP A 312 2.95 -6.27 14.50
CA TRP A 312 3.90 -6.63 15.57
C TRP A 312 5.33 -6.63 15.00
N ASN A 313 5.98 -5.46 15.10
CA ASN A 313 7.27 -5.22 14.46
C ASN A 313 8.42 -6.01 15.11
N ASP A 314 8.27 -6.41 16.38
CA ASP A 314 9.24 -7.25 17.07
C ASP A 314 9.35 -8.62 16.41
N SER A 315 8.25 -9.36 16.32
CA SER A 315 8.22 -10.68 15.67
C SER A 315 8.62 -10.64 14.20
N LEU A 316 8.31 -9.54 13.51
CA LEU A 316 8.61 -9.40 12.09
C LEU A 316 10.09 -9.14 11.80
N PHE A 317 10.68 -8.18 12.53
CA PHE A 317 11.99 -7.63 12.16
C PHE A 317 12.90 -7.34 13.36
N GLY A 318 12.60 -7.90 14.55
CA GLY A 318 13.39 -7.70 15.76
C GLY A 318 13.36 -6.25 16.29
N ARG A 319 12.35 -5.48 15.95
CA ARG A 319 12.14 -4.13 16.47
C ARG A 319 11.48 -4.24 17.85
N ARG A 320 12.31 -4.47 18.87
CA ARG A 320 11.88 -4.85 20.21
C ARG A 320 10.77 -3.94 20.74
N ASN A 321 9.67 -4.59 21.16
CA ASN A 321 8.54 -3.95 21.84
C ASN A 321 7.81 -2.88 21.02
N VAL A 322 8.00 -2.82 19.69
CA VAL A 322 7.34 -1.84 18.81
C VAL A 322 6.14 -2.44 18.11
N TYR A 323 5.02 -1.74 18.23
CA TYR A 323 3.72 -2.08 17.63
C TYR A 323 3.22 -0.90 16.80
N THR A 324 2.72 -1.16 15.59
CA THR A 324 2.14 -0.12 14.73
C THR A 324 0.64 -0.32 14.63
N VAL A 325 -0.10 0.61 15.19
CA VAL A 325 -1.58 0.64 15.21
C VAL A 325 -2.07 1.53 14.07
N TYR A 326 -3.08 1.05 13.34
CA TYR A 326 -3.72 1.79 12.25
C TYR A 326 -5.15 2.14 12.67
N LEU A 327 -5.43 3.45 12.85
CA LEU A 327 -6.74 3.96 13.24
C LEU A 327 -7.46 4.61 12.07
N GLY A 328 -8.78 4.50 12.03
CA GLY A 328 -9.64 5.29 11.16
C GLY A 328 -9.87 4.68 9.78
N GLY A 329 -9.29 5.28 8.74
CA GLY A 329 -9.65 4.97 7.36
C GLY A 329 -11.06 5.44 7.00
N ALA A 330 -11.61 4.93 5.91
CA ALA A 330 -12.94 5.30 5.43
C ALA A 330 -14.08 5.04 6.43
N LYS A 331 -13.93 4.07 7.33
CA LYS A 331 -14.96 3.71 8.33
C LYS A 331 -15.07 4.77 9.44
N ASN A 332 -13.95 5.34 9.86
CA ASN A 332 -13.86 6.30 10.96
C ASN A 332 -12.97 7.49 10.58
N PRO A 333 -13.34 8.26 9.53
CA PRO A 333 -12.47 9.31 9.00
C PRO A 333 -12.21 10.45 9.98
N TRP A 334 -13.13 10.66 10.92
CA TRP A 334 -13.10 11.71 11.94
C TRP A 334 -11.86 11.64 12.86
N ILE A 335 -11.24 10.45 13.01
CA ILE A 335 -10.05 10.30 13.86
C ILE A 335 -8.85 11.14 13.37
N ALA A 336 -8.84 11.51 12.09
CA ALA A 336 -7.82 12.38 11.53
C ALA A 336 -7.97 13.86 11.94
N ASP A 337 -9.12 14.23 12.48
CA ASP A 337 -9.40 15.58 12.97
C ASP A 337 -9.14 15.70 14.48
N GLU A 338 -8.85 14.56 15.15
CA GLU A 338 -8.51 14.53 16.57
C GLU A 338 -7.04 14.94 16.81
N SER A 339 -6.77 15.37 18.05
CA SER A 339 -5.39 15.67 18.44
C SER A 339 -4.52 14.39 18.47
N PRO A 340 -3.19 14.52 18.28
CA PRO A 340 -2.28 13.38 18.39
C PRO A 340 -2.40 12.65 19.75
N GLU A 341 -2.59 13.40 20.84
CA GLU A 341 -2.75 12.88 22.20
C GLU A 341 -4.01 12.00 22.26
N ARG A 342 -5.15 12.51 21.74
CA ARG A 342 -6.41 11.77 21.74
C ARG A 342 -6.35 10.51 20.90
N ALA A 343 -5.75 10.57 19.71
CA ALA A 343 -5.53 9.41 18.87
C ALA A 343 -4.62 8.38 19.56
N GLY A 344 -3.59 8.83 20.26
CA GLY A 344 -2.72 7.99 21.08
C GLY A 344 -3.46 7.26 22.19
N GLU A 345 -4.30 8.00 22.97
CA GLU A 345 -5.15 7.42 24.04
C GLU A 345 -6.07 6.31 23.50
N ILE A 346 -6.72 6.55 22.35
CA ILE A 346 -7.58 5.56 21.71
C ILE A 346 -6.76 4.32 21.31
N ALA A 347 -5.59 4.52 20.69
CA ALA A 347 -4.72 3.41 20.29
C ALA A 347 -4.31 2.54 21.49
N VAL A 348 -3.90 3.15 22.59
CA VAL A 348 -3.51 2.47 23.84
C VAL A 348 -4.69 1.70 24.44
N ALA A 349 -5.84 2.34 24.56
CA ALA A 349 -7.04 1.72 25.13
C ALA A 349 -7.52 0.50 24.31
N GLU A 350 -7.54 0.62 22.98
CA GLU A 350 -7.96 -0.46 22.10
C GLU A 350 -6.89 -1.56 21.96
N PHE A 351 -5.60 -1.22 22.03
CA PHE A 351 -4.51 -2.20 22.11
C PHE A 351 -4.65 -3.04 23.38
N ARG A 352 -4.86 -2.39 24.54
CA ARG A 352 -5.10 -3.07 25.81
C ARG A 352 -6.37 -3.96 25.77
N THR A 353 -7.45 -3.47 25.16
CA THR A 353 -8.69 -4.25 24.98
C THR A 353 -8.43 -5.52 24.18
N ALA A 354 -7.61 -5.44 23.13
CA ALA A 354 -7.36 -6.59 22.25
C ALA A 354 -6.32 -7.56 22.78
N THR A 355 -5.30 -7.08 23.51
CA THR A 355 -4.13 -7.87 23.90
C THR A 355 -4.01 -8.11 25.40
N GLY A 356 -4.66 -7.31 26.22
CA GLY A 356 -4.52 -7.34 27.69
C GLY A 356 -3.27 -6.61 28.20
N HIS A 357 -2.42 -6.04 27.32
CA HIS A 357 -1.18 -5.39 27.70
C HIS A 357 -1.29 -3.87 27.70
N ASP A 358 -0.60 -3.22 28.64
CA ASP A 358 -0.42 -1.76 28.62
C ASP A 358 0.63 -1.35 27.58
N ALA A 359 0.50 -0.16 27.07
CA ALA A 359 1.42 0.40 26.09
C ALA A 359 1.63 1.91 26.30
N ALA A 360 2.78 2.41 25.85
CA ALA A 360 3.08 3.83 25.76
C ALA A 360 3.15 4.30 24.30
N VAL A 361 2.72 5.53 24.02
CA VAL A 361 2.79 6.11 22.68
C VAL A 361 4.20 6.58 22.39
N LEU A 362 4.78 6.13 21.28
CA LEU A 362 6.05 6.62 20.75
C LEU A 362 5.86 7.73 19.71
N SER A 363 4.85 7.59 18.84
CA SER A 363 4.62 8.55 17.75
C SER A 363 3.19 8.43 17.25
N VAL A 364 2.61 9.57 16.87
CA VAL A 364 1.32 9.64 16.16
C VAL A 364 1.54 10.40 14.86
N GLN A 365 1.04 9.85 13.75
CA GLN A 365 1.16 10.47 12.44
C GLN A 365 -0.12 10.30 11.64
N GLN A 366 -0.48 11.33 10.90
CA GLN A 366 -1.60 11.30 9.98
C GLN A 366 -1.09 11.10 8.55
N GLU A 367 -1.71 10.16 7.84
CA GLU A 367 -1.41 9.81 6.46
C GLU A 367 -2.68 9.87 5.59
N ARG A 368 -2.48 9.95 4.29
CA ARG A 368 -3.56 9.85 3.31
C ARG A 368 -3.25 8.74 2.31
N MET A 369 -4.14 7.77 2.23
CA MET A 369 -3.99 6.62 1.32
C MET A 369 -4.98 6.71 0.16
N PRO A 370 -4.54 6.39 -1.08
CA PRO A 370 -5.45 6.22 -2.21
C PRO A 370 -6.58 5.25 -1.86
N ALA A 371 -7.82 5.70 -1.99
CA ALA A 371 -8.98 4.94 -1.49
C ALA A 371 -9.33 3.71 -2.35
N TRP A 372 -9.02 3.74 -3.65
CA TRP A 372 -9.41 2.67 -4.60
C TRP A 372 -10.91 2.34 -4.53
N ASP A 373 -11.70 3.37 -4.25
CA ASP A 373 -13.15 3.34 -4.20
C ASP A 373 -13.81 3.66 -5.57
N ARG A 374 -15.09 3.95 -5.56
CA ARG A 374 -15.87 4.29 -6.77
C ARG A 374 -15.31 5.48 -7.55
N SER A 375 -14.55 6.40 -6.90
CA SER A 375 -13.94 7.54 -7.58
C SER A 375 -12.91 7.11 -8.63
N TRP A 376 -12.30 5.91 -8.48
CA TRP A 376 -11.39 5.35 -9.47
C TRP A 376 -12.02 5.04 -10.82
N SER A 377 -13.35 4.98 -10.92
CA SER A 377 -14.05 4.90 -12.21
C SER A 377 -13.76 6.11 -13.10
N ALA A 378 -13.45 7.26 -12.50
CA ALA A 378 -13.11 8.48 -13.22
C ALA A 378 -11.85 8.34 -14.11
N ILE A 379 -10.91 7.48 -13.75
CA ILE A 379 -9.68 7.31 -14.52
C ILE A 379 -9.68 6.08 -15.46
N GLN A 380 -10.80 5.38 -15.58
CA GLN A 380 -10.95 4.34 -16.59
C GLN A 380 -10.92 4.94 -18.00
N GLY A 381 -10.10 4.37 -18.88
CA GLY A 381 -9.92 4.91 -20.23
C GLY A 381 -9.31 6.32 -20.27
N LEU A 382 -8.52 6.69 -19.24
CA LEU A 382 -7.81 7.96 -19.21
C LEU A 382 -6.86 8.05 -20.41
N SER A 383 -7.00 9.11 -21.21
CA SER A 383 -6.10 9.42 -22.31
C SER A 383 -5.22 10.60 -21.93
N LEU A 384 -3.93 10.50 -22.24
CA LEU A 384 -2.95 11.55 -22.01
C LEU A 384 -2.31 11.95 -23.35
N PRO A 385 -1.90 13.21 -23.52
CA PRO A 385 -1.14 13.62 -24.68
C PRO A 385 0.14 12.82 -24.85
N ALA A 386 0.57 12.64 -26.10
CA ALA A 386 1.85 11.99 -26.39
C ALA A 386 3.00 12.69 -25.63
N GLY A 387 3.86 11.91 -24.99
CA GLY A 387 4.95 12.40 -24.16
C GLY A 387 4.60 12.68 -22.70
N ILE A 388 3.32 12.67 -22.31
CA ILE A 388 2.90 12.74 -20.90
C ILE A 388 2.58 11.34 -20.38
N HIS A 389 3.17 10.99 -19.24
CA HIS A 389 2.98 9.69 -18.59
C HIS A 389 2.69 9.86 -17.11
N ILE A 390 1.97 8.92 -16.54
CA ILE A 390 1.72 8.83 -15.09
C ILE A 390 2.24 7.51 -14.57
N HIS A 391 3.11 7.57 -13.56
CA HIS A 391 3.64 6.42 -12.84
C HIS A 391 3.54 6.65 -11.33
N ALA A 392 2.32 6.71 -10.81
CA ALA A 392 2.04 7.07 -9.43
C ALA A 392 1.38 5.94 -8.62
N ASN A 393 1.32 6.10 -7.30
CA ASN A 393 0.76 5.10 -6.38
C ASN A 393 -0.74 4.85 -6.57
N TRP A 394 -1.45 5.74 -7.22
CA TRP A 394 -2.88 5.64 -7.52
C TRP A 394 -3.18 5.06 -8.92
N MET A 395 -2.15 4.78 -9.73
CA MET A 395 -2.28 4.17 -11.08
C MET A 395 -1.93 2.69 -11.13
N ALA A 396 -1.26 2.15 -10.13
CA ALA A 396 -0.78 0.78 -10.12
C ALA A 396 -1.11 0.11 -8.79
N ARG A 397 -0.94 -1.21 -8.74
CA ARG A 397 -1.14 -2.00 -7.52
C ARG A 397 -0.46 -1.36 -6.32
N PRO A 398 -1.10 -1.37 -5.13
CA PRO A 398 -0.47 -0.91 -3.91
C PRO A 398 0.80 -1.70 -3.60
N GLY A 399 1.72 -1.02 -2.92
CA GLY A 399 2.97 -1.61 -2.47
C GLY A 399 4.14 -1.44 -3.44
N ILE A 400 5.34 -1.60 -2.92
CA ILE A 400 6.61 -1.38 -3.60
C ILE A 400 6.76 -2.27 -4.84
N PRO A 401 6.50 -3.60 -4.79
CA PRO A 401 6.70 -4.46 -5.95
C PRO A 401 5.91 -4.03 -7.19
N GLY A 402 4.68 -3.55 -7.00
CA GLY A 402 3.87 -3.03 -8.11
C GLY A 402 4.48 -1.80 -8.77
N ARG A 403 5.16 -0.93 -7.99
CA ARG A 403 5.89 0.24 -8.51
C ARG A 403 7.09 -0.18 -9.33
N LEU A 404 7.89 -1.13 -8.83
CA LEU A 404 9.09 -1.63 -9.52
C LEU A 404 8.72 -2.27 -10.86
N ALA A 405 7.75 -3.16 -10.88
CA ALA A 405 7.29 -3.83 -12.10
C ALA A 405 6.74 -2.82 -13.15
N THR A 406 6.03 -1.77 -12.70
CA THR A 406 5.50 -0.74 -13.61
C THR A 406 6.60 0.19 -14.10
N ALA A 407 7.57 0.54 -13.25
CA ALA A 407 8.74 1.35 -13.64
C ALA A 407 9.53 0.68 -14.76
N ARG A 408 9.81 -0.62 -14.63
CA ARG A 408 10.51 -1.40 -15.66
C ARG A 408 9.79 -1.34 -17.00
N ARG A 409 8.48 -1.65 -17.02
CA ARG A 409 7.67 -1.63 -18.26
C ARG A 409 7.62 -0.23 -18.90
N LEU A 410 7.48 0.81 -18.08
CA LEU A 410 7.46 2.18 -18.58
C LEU A 410 8.82 2.56 -19.17
N ALA A 411 9.92 2.23 -18.51
CA ALA A 411 11.27 2.50 -19.05
C ALA A 411 11.52 1.76 -20.37
N GLU A 412 11.01 0.52 -20.52
CA GLU A 412 11.05 -0.23 -21.78
C GLU A 412 10.30 0.50 -22.90
N SER A 413 9.09 1.02 -22.62
CA SER A 413 8.31 1.78 -23.61
C SER A 413 8.89 3.15 -23.97
N LEU A 414 9.68 3.75 -23.09
CA LEU A 414 10.38 5.02 -23.34
C LEU A 414 11.75 4.83 -24.01
N ALA A 415 12.20 3.59 -24.17
CA ALA A 415 13.48 3.28 -24.80
C ALA A 415 13.38 3.16 -26.35
N VAL A 416 12.17 3.06 -26.88
CA VAL A 416 11.84 3.03 -28.30
C VAL A 416 11.61 4.46 -28.77
#